data_fe4428ca069596a91b2e5611c826b95f
#
_entry.id   fe4428ca069596a91b2e5611c826b95f
#
_cell.length_a   1.000
_cell.length_b   1.000
_cell.length_c   1.000
_cell.angle_alpha   90.00
_cell.angle_beta   90.00
_cell.angle_gamma   90.00
#
_symmetry.space_group_name_H-M   'P 1'
#
loop_
_entity.id
_entity.type
_entity.pdbx_description
1 polymer ?
#
loop_
_entity_poly.entity_id
_entity_poly.type
_entity_poly.pdbx_seq_one_letter_code
_entity_poly.pdbx_strand_id
1 'polypeptide(L)'
;MKAYASTETAEQIAVVEYCAIKHIPVVHIPNEGKRSAATGANLVRMGLKKGFPDLFIPRARGKYHGLFIEMKYGKGKTSPDQEEWIDILLREGYACTVCRGADEAINIIETYNKLKNAGG
;
A
#
# COMPACT_ATOMS: atom_id res chain seq x y z
N MET A 1 21.57 10.06 21.39
CA MET A 1 21.08 9.50 20.15
C MET A 1 19.74 10.15 19.79
N LYS A 2 19.60 10.48 18.58
CA LYS A 2 18.36 11.09 18.14
C LYS A 2 17.25 10.07 18.09
N ALA A 3 16.17 10.34 18.78
CA ALA A 3 14.98 9.54 18.60
C ALA A 3 14.33 9.99 17.32
N TYR A 4 14.24 9.12 16.37
CA TYR A 4 13.53 9.42 15.15
C TYR A 4 12.06 9.21 15.44
N ALA A 5 11.30 10.30 15.36
CA ALA A 5 9.87 10.10 15.28
C ALA A 5 9.66 9.14 14.11
N SER A 6 8.75 8.22 14.27
CA SER A 6 8.38 7.34 13.19
C SER A 6 7.89 8.22 12.06
N THR A 7 8.71 8.35 11.05
CA THR A 7 8.33 9.09 9.86
C THR A 7 7.56 8.13 8.97
N GLU A 8 6.80 8.69 8.04
CA GLU A 8 6.10 7.87 7.06
C GLU A 8 7.09 6.97 6.32
N THR A 9 8.24 7.54 5.96
CA THR A 9 9.29 6.78 5.29
C THR A 9 9.77 5.62 6.14
N ALA A 10 10.07 5.86 7.42
CA ALA A 10 10.58 4.82 8.31
C ALA A 10 9.56 3.71 8.50
N GLU A 11 8.27 4.05 8.65
CA GLU A 11 7.22 3.06 8.81
C GLU A 11 7.10 2.20 7.57
N GLN A 12 7.12 2.81 6.40
CA GLN A 12 6.99 2.04 5.17
C GLN A 12 8.22 1.15 4.92
N ILE A 13 9.41 1.65 5.21
CA ILE A 13 10.63 0.84 5.11
C ILE A 13 10.52 -0.39 6.00
N ALA A 14 10.00 -0.23 7.22
CA ALA A 14 9.84 -1.36 8.14
C ALA A 14 8.94 -2.45 7.54
N VAL A 15 7.86 -2.05 6.87
CA VAL A 15 6.96 -3.00 6.21
C VAL A 15 7.70 -3.76 5.10
N VAL A 16 8.42 -3.03 4.27
CA VAL A 16 9.14 -3.63 3.15
C VAL A 16 10.23 -4.57 3.63
N GLU A 17 10.95 -4.18 4.69
CA GLU A 17 11.98 -5.04 5.27
C GLU A 17 11.39 -6.30 5.88
N TYR A 18 10.25 -6.19 6.55
CA TYR A 18 9.52 -7.35 7.05
C TYR A 18 9.20 -8.32 5.90
N CYS A 19 8.66 -7.79 4.81
CA CYS A 19 8.33 -8.61 3.66
C CYS A 19 9.55 -9.28 3.07
N ALA A 20 10.68 -8.58 3.02
CA ALA A 20 11.93 -9.16 2.52
C ALA A 20 12.37 -10.34 3.38
N ILE A 21 12.32 -10.19 4.69
CA ILE A 21 12.70 -11.26 5.62
C ILE A 21 11.81 -12.48 5.46
N LYS A 22 10.52 -12.25 5.22
CA LYS A 22 9.53 -13.33 5.09
C LYS A 22 9.40 -13.85 3.66
N HIS A 23 10.19 -13.31 2.74
CA HIS A 23 10.12 -13.69 1.32
C HIS A 23 8.74 -13.44 0.72
N ILE A 24 8.13 -12.33 1.10
CA ILE A 24 6.83 -11.91 0.56
C ILE A 24 7.09 -10.82 -0.47
N PRO A 25 6.64 -11.00 -1.71
CA PRO A 25 6.82 -9.94 -2.71
C PRO A 25 6.00 -8.72 -2.35
N VAL A 26 6.62 -7.54 -2.45
CA VAL A 26 5.95 -6.28 -2.18
C VAL A 26 6.49 -5.23 -3.12
N VAL A 27 5.60 -4.36 -3.60
CA VAL A 27 5.95 -3.27 -4.51
C VAL A 27 5.43 -1.97 -3.93
N HIS A 28 6.27 -0.94 -3.94
CA HIS A 28 5.82 0.41 -3.63
C HIS A 28 5.40 1.09 -4.92
N ILE A 29 4.24 1.73 -4.89
CA ILE A 29 3.69 2.45 -6.03
C ILE A 29 3.76 3.93 -5.70
N PRO A 30 4.79 4.64 -6.18
CA PRO A 30 4.93 6.05 -5.87
C PRO A 30 3.95 6.88 -6.68
N ASN A 31 3.13 7.66 -6.00
CA ASN A 31 2.26 8.60 -6.68
C ASN A 31 2.23 9.94 -5.96
N GLU A 32 3.16 10.15 -5.05
CA GLU A 32 3.28 11.37 -4.30
C GLU A 32 4.70 11.88 -4.39
N GLY A 33 4.91 13.13 -3.99
CA GLY A 33 6.21 13.74 -3.98
C GLY A 33 6.17 15.09 -4.64
N LYS A 34 7.19 15.89 -4.34
CA LYS A 34 7.28 17.22 -4.89
C LYS A 34 7.81 17.16 -6.31
N ARG A 35 7.08 17.75 -7.22
CA ARG A 35 7.44 17.79 -8.62
C ARG A 35 7.10 19.16 -9.18
N SER A 36 7.78 19.54 -10.24
CA SER A 36 7.37 20.74 -10.96
C SER A 36 5.98 20.50 -11.56
N ALA A 37 5.26 21.58 -11.81
CA ALA A 37 3.94 21.48 -12.41
C ALA A 37 3.98 20.76 -13.76
N ALA A 38 5.01 21.04 -14.55
CA ALA A 38 5.15 20.40 -15.87
C ALA A 38 5.38 18.89 -15.73
N THR A 39 6.26 18.48 -14.80
CA THR A 39 6.51 17.07 -14.55
C THR A 39 5.26 16.37 -14.04
N GLY A 40 4.55 17.02 -13.10
CA GLY A 40 3.32 16.46 -12.57
C GLY A 40 2.25 16.28 -13.63
N ALA A 41 2.09 17.28 -14.50
CA ALA A 41 1.11 17.20 -15.57
C ALA A 41 1.44 16.06 -16.55
N ASN A 42 2.72 15.89 -16.88
CA ASN A 42 3.13 14.81 -17.76
C ASN A 42 2.87 13.43 -17.11
N LEU A 43 3.15 13.30 -15.81
CA LEU A 43 2.90 12.04 -15.13
C LEU A 43 1.41 11.69 -15.15
N VAL A 44 0.54 12.67 -14.93
CA VAL A 44 -0.90 12.44 -15.00
C VAL A 44 -1.30 11.99 -16.40
N ARG A 45 -0.76 12.63 -17.44
CA ARG A 45 -1.05 12.23 -18.82
C ARG A 45 -0.54 10.82 -19.12
N MET A 46 0.52 10.40 -18.44
CA MET A 46 1.07 9.05 -18.59
C MET A 46 0.30 8.02 -17.77
N GLY A 47 -0.67 8.45 -16.99
CA GLY A 47 -1.51 7.52 -16.26
C GLY A 47 -1.37 7.53 -14.75
N LEU A 48 -0.58 8.45 -14.20
CA LEU A 48 -0.48 8.54 -12.75
C LEU A 48 -1.84 8.93 -12.17
N LYS A 49 -2.29 8.17 -11.19
CA LYS A 49 -3.59 8.38 -10.56
C LYS A 49 -3.43 8.78 -9.12
N LYS A 50 -4.00 9.92 -8.77
CA LYS A 50 -4.04 10.37 -7.39
C LYS A 50 -4.84 9.40 -6.54
N GLY A 51 -4.32 9.07 -5.38
CA GLY A 51 -5.06 8.24 -4.42
C GLY A 51 -4.90 6.75 -4.58
N PHE A 52 -4.11 6.30 -5.55
CA PHE A 52 -3.85 4.87 -5.67
C PHE A 52 -3.04 4.39 -4.46
N PRO A 53 -3.30 3.16 -3.94
CA PRO A 53 -2.61 2.69 -2.73
C PRO A 53 -1.10 2.61 -2.86
N ASP A 54 -0.41 2.70 -1.71
CA ASP A 54 1.05 2.81 -1.65
C ASP A 54 1.80 1.53 -1.90
N LEU A 55 1.24 0.41 -1.45
CA LEU A 55 1.93 -0.88 -1.50
C LEU A 55 1.05 -1.93 -2.14
N PHE A 56 1.71 -2.83 -2.87
CA PHE A 56 1.02 -3.95 -3.51
C PHE A 56 1.77 -5.24 -3.22
N ILE A 57 1.04 -6.25 -2.76
CA ILE A 57 1.56 -7.59 -2.57
C ILE A 57 0.95 -8.46 -3.65
N PRO A 58 1.73 -8.79 -4.71
CA PRO A 58 1.24 -9.54 -5.87
C PRO A 58 1.21 -11.05 -5.58
N ARG A 59 0.36 -11.42 -4.66
CA ARG A 59 0.24 -12.80 -4.21
C ARG A 59 -1.24 -13.12 -4.01
N ALA A 60 -1.75 -14.07 -4.77
CA ALA A 60 -3.15 -14.45 -4.65
C ALA A 60 -3.34 -15.29 -3.38
N ARG A 61 -4.34 -14.95 -2.60
CA ARG A 61 -4.69 -15.68 -1.38
C ARG A 61 -6.20 -15.62 -1.17
N GLY A 62 -6.76 -16.72 -0.67
CA GLY A 62 -8.20 -16.79 -0.49
C GLY A 62 -8.90 -16.53 -1.81
N LYS A 63 -9.87 -15.63 -1.79
CA LYS A 63 -10.60 -15.22 -2.99
C LYS A 63 -9.99 -14.00 -3.68
N TYR A 64 -8.83 -13.53 -3.18
CA TYR A 64 -8.27 -12.26 -3.65
C TYR A 64 -7.12 -12.49 -4.62
N HIS A 65 -7.02 -11.59 -5.60
CA HIS A 65 -5.95 -11.62 -6.59
C HIS A 65 -4.63 -11.09 -6.05
N GLY A 66 -4.69 -10.24 -5.05
CA GLY A 66 -3.55 -9.62 -4.42
C GLY A 66 -4.02 -8.69 -3.32
N LEU A 67 -3.07 -8.08 -2.60
CA LEU A 67 -3.36 -7.19 -1.49
C LEU A 67 -2.75 -5.82 -1.76
N PHE A 68 -3.60 -4.78 -1.72
CA PHE A 68 -3.13 -3.39 -1.74
C PHE A 68 -3.24 -2.80 -0.34
N ILE A 69 -2.28 -1.99 0.03
CA ILE A 69 -2.29 -1.30 1.32
C ILE A 69 -2.09 0.19 1.11
N GLU A 70 -3.03 0.95 1.65
CA GLU A 70 -2.90 2.40 1.75
C GLU A 70 -2.34 2.72 3.12
N MET A 71 -1.13 3.29 3.17
CA MET A 71 -0.48 3.62 4.44
C MET A 71 -0.97 4.96 4.94
N LYS A 72 -1.34 5.02 6.20
CA LYS A 72 -1.68 6.26 6.89
C LYS A 72 -0.85 6.39 8.15
N TYR A 73 -0.66 7.62 8.60
CA TYR A 73 0.19 7.91 9.75
C TYR A 73 -0.51 8.89 10.66
N GLY A 74 -0.37 8.67 11.96
CA GLY A 74 -1.00 9.54 12.93
C GLY A 74 -2.50 9.60 12.72
N LYS A 75 -3.04 10.81 12.62
CA LYS A 75 -4.47 11.05 12.47
C LYS A 75 -4.92 11.28 11.04
N GLY A 76 -4.05 11.01 10.08
CA GLY A 76 -4.40 11.18 8.68
C GLY A 76 -5.62 10.35 8.29
N LYS A 77 -6.42 10.89 7.37
CA LYS A 77 -7.63 10.23 6.89
C LYS A 77 -7.51 9.98 5.40
N THR A 78 -8.26 9.00 4.93
CA THR A 78 -8.33 8.77 3.49
C THR A 78 -9.04 9.93 2.80
N SER A 79 -8.58 10.24 1.59
CA SER A 79 -9.22 11.23 0.75
C SER A 79 -10.31 10.55 -0.10
N PRO A 80 -11.21 11.33 -0.70
CA PRO A 80 -12.20 10.75 -1.61
C PRO A 80 -11.56 9.97 -2.77
N ASP A 81 -10.43 10.45 -3.30
CA ASP A 81 -9.72 9.74 -4.36
C ASP A 81 -9.22 8.38 -3.90
N GLN A 82 -8.69 8.32 -2.67
CA GLN A 82 -8.21 7.06 -2.10
C GLN A 82 -9.36 6.10 -1.88
N GLU A 83 -10.49 6.58 -1.38
CA GLU A 83 -11.65 5.74 -1.15
C GLU A 83 -12.23 5.19 -2.44
N GLU A 84 -12.21 5.99 -3.50
CA GLU A 84 -12.68 5.52 -4.80
C GLU A 84 -11.80 4.38 -5.32
N TRP A 85 -10.48 4.50 -5.21
CA TRP A 85 -9.59 3.41 -5.64
C TRP A 85 -9.76 2.16 -4.80
N ILE A 86 -9.97 2.32 -3.48
CA ILE A 86 -10.24 1.17 -2.62
C ILE A 86 -11.48 0.43 -3.11
N ASP A 87 -12.55 1.16 -3.42
CA ASP A 87 -13.78 0.55 -3.92
C ASP A 87 -13.56 -0.19 -5.24
N ILE A 88 -12.84 0.43 -6.17
CA ILE A 88 -12.56 -0.20 -7.46
C ILE A 88 -11.80 -1.50 -7.27
N LEU A 89 -10.75 -1.47 -6.45
CA LEU A 89 -9.90 -2.63 -6.25
C LEU A 89 -10.65 -3.77 -5.57
N LEU A 90 -11.49 -3.45 -4.59
CA LEU A 90 -12.32 -4.46 -3.94
C LEU A 90 -13.28 -5.11 -4.93
N ARG A 91 -13.91 -4.32 -5.79
CA ARG A 91 -14.82 -4.86 -6.79
C ARG A 91 -14.12 -5.74 -7.82
N GLU A 92 -12.84 -5.47 -8.08
CA GLU A 92 -12.09 -6.24 -9.05
C GLU A 92 -11.42 -7.47 -8.45
N GLY A 93 -11.72 -7.78 -7.19
CA GLY A 93 -11.25 -9.02 -6.59
C GLY A 93 -9.94 -8.91 -5.82
N TYR A 94 -9.49 -7.71 -5.51
CA TYR A 94 -8.29 -7.51 -4.69
C TYR A 94 -8.71 -7.25 -3.25
N ALA A 95 -7.86 -7.63 -2.31
CA ALA A 95 -7.95 -7.13 -0.96
C ALA A 95 -7.33 -5.73 -0.95
N CYS A 96 -7.92 -4.81 -0.23
CA CYS A 96 -7.40 -3.46 -0.14
C CYS A 96 -7.77 -2.90 1.22
N THR A 97 -6.79 -2.40 1.95
CA THR A 97 -7.03 -1.93 3.31
C THR A 97 -6.16 -0.71 3.62
N VAL A 98 -6.62 0.06 4.59
CA VAL A 98 -5.89 1.20 5.12
C VAL A 98 -5.22 0.74 6.40
N CYS A 99 -3.91 0.99 6.52
CA CYS A 99 -3.15 0.60 7.71
C CYS A 99 -2.47 1.83 8.29
N ARG A 100 -2.59 2.00 9.59
CA ARG A 100 -1.94 3.10 10.30
C ARG A 100 -0.64 2.60 10.89
N GLY A 101 0.45 2.91 10.20
CA GLY A 101 1.77 2.54 10.66
C GLY A 101 2.15 1.11 10.30
N ALA A 102 3.41 0.79 10.58
CA ALA A 102 4.00 -0.49 10.19
C ALA A 102 3.36 -1.67 10.90
N ASP A 103 3.02 -1.53 12.18
CA ASP A 103 2.50 -2.66 12.94
C ASP A 103 1.17 -3.14 12.38
N GLU A 104 0.27 -2.22 12.05
CA GLU A 104 -1.01 -2.61 11.44
C GLU A 104 -0.79 -3.26 10.07
N ALA A 105 0.09 -2.69 9.27
CA ALA A 105 0.36 -3.23 7.95
C ALA A 105 0.95 -4.63 8.02
N ILE A 106 1.89 -4.85 8.94
CA ILE A 106 2.51 -6.17 9.11
C ILE A 106 1.47 -7.19 9.58
N ASN A 107 0.58 -6.82 10.50
CA ASN A 107 -0.48 -7.72 10.95
C ASN A 107 -1.42 -8.10 9.81
N ILE A 108 -1.77 -7.14 8.97
CA ILE A 108 -2.63 -7.40 7.82
C ILE A 108 -1.92 -8.33 6.83
N ILE A 109 -0.65 -8.08 6.57
CA ILE A 109 0.14 -8.91 5.65
C ILE A 109 0.23 -10.34 6.17
N GLU A 110 0.48 -10.51 7.47
CA GLU A 110 0.55 -11.85 8.05
C GLU A 110 -0.78 -12.59 7.93
N THR A 111 -1.87 -11.89 8.24
CA THR A 111 -3.20 -12.47 8.14
C THR A 111 -3.51 -12.85 6.69
N TYR A 112 -3.22 -11.97 5.77
CA TYR A 112 -3.46 -12.20 4.35
C TYR A 112 -2.64 -13.40 3.85
N ASN A 113 -1.36 -13.46 4.24
CA ASN A 113 -0.47 -14.49 3.76
C ASN A 113 -0.86 -15.89 4.25
N LYS A 114 -1.63 -15.97 5.33
CA LYS A 114 -2.11 -17.24 5.88
C LYS A 114 -3.38 -17.75 5.22
N LEU A 115 -4.02 -16.94 4.40
CA LEU A 115 -5.20 -17.42 3.68
C LEU A 115 -4.78 -18.50 2.69
N LYS A 116 -5.69 -19.44 2.42
CA LYS A 116 -5.39 -20.50 1.46
C LYS A 116 -5.23 -19.92 0.06
N ASN A 117 -4.34 -20.53 -0.71
CA ASN A 117 -4.21 -20.17 -2.10
C ASN A 117 -5.54 -20.44 -2.82
N ALA A 118 -5.91 -19.50 -3.70
CA ALA A 118 -7.19 -19.59 -4.41
C ALA A 118 -7.25 -20.82 -5.31
N GLY A 119 -6.11 -21.29 -5.80
CA GLY A 119 -6.06 -22.42 -6.71
C GLY A 119 -5.68 -23.75 -6.06
N GLY A 120 -5.54 -23.75 -4.72
CA GLY A 120 -4.98 -24.94 -4.11
C GLY A 120 -5.87 -25.62 -3.15
#